data_7e343bf067e8c721f0d98be383c85a30
#
_entry.id   7e343bf067e8c721f0d98be383c85a30
#
_cell.length_a   1.000
_cell.length_b   1.000
_cell.length_c   1.000
_cell.angle_alpha   90.00
_cell.angle_beta   90.00
_cell.angle_gamma   90.00
#
_symmetry.space_group_name_H-M   'P 1'
#
loop_
_entity.id
_entity.type
_entity.pdbx_description
1 polymer ?
#
loop_
_entity_poly.entity_id
_entity_poly.type
_entity_poly.pdbx_seq_one_letter_code
_entity_poly.pdbx_strand_id
1 'polypeptide(L)'
;MIFSQLQLDRQLSEIFDELTELETSSLGDLSVYQGETSNVMVAVVGFDFSASGGSVGPCEAEQIRTAIAFAREKTLPLVFILNTGGVRVTEGAESLAAFRVMYRDLVDGKLDGLRVISLVAQHCFGGGSMLAAVSDRVLVSSCSQVSMSGPKLIRAMSLHEDQQPPTYEDVRSLLGGHGRSLISDRFQMIDDRAKAYKERLGQLLLLSQSSDFRLEPNFAALRRRITKSDGMNSAPVNTQSVAHPLVDASRIGVHDFQLWDSGLFSSNALCNSGVGIYGIVNTRFANADIIFDLINAIKNSPSYISDIKIFIDCSSHSPSLSSEAVIMSEYLSTLTRCLRKKYRDGVEIHVVIIGSAGGGVFAALSAGASRLSALSGASIHVLPAAALSTMGWSYNAPLNSSDLLHSGAVDDVIDDISTVIG
;
A
#
# COMPACT_ATOMS: atom_id res chain seq x y z
N MET A 1 21.24 24.37 -0.69
CA MET A 1 21.80 23.01 -0.74
C MET A 1 20.86 22.12 -1.52
N ILE A 2 21.37 21.12 -2.23
CA ILE A 2 20.59 20.13 -3.00
C ILE A 2 20.04 19.10 -2.00
N PHE A 3 18.72 19.04 -1.85
CA PHE A 3 18.05 18.28 -0.79
C PHE A 3 18.28 16.77 -0.91
N SER A 4 18.20 16.23 -2.13
CA SER A 4 18.40 14.79 -2.36
C SER A 4 19.83 14.30 -2.05
N GLN A 5 20.81 15.17 -2.01
CA GLN A 5 22.20 14.85 -1.73
C GLN A 5 22.60 14.97 -0.26
N LEU A 6 21.71 15.51 0.58
CA LEU A 6 21.94 15.65 2.01
C LEU A 6 21.71 14.34 2.74
N GLN A 7 22.52 14.07 3.77
CA GLN A 7 22.20 13.05 4.77
C GLN A 7 20.98 13.46 5.59
N LEU A 8 20.30 12.50 6.21
CA LEU A 8 19.04 12.72 6.93
C LEU A 8 19.16 13.84 7.98
N ASP A 9 20.18 13.85 8.81
CA ASP A 9 20.40 14.89 9.84
C ASP A 9 20.43 16.29 9.24
N ARG A 10 21.04 16.43 8.08
CA ARG A 10 21.09 17.70 7.36
C ARG A 10 19.77 18.03 6.71
N GLN A 11 19.05 17.05 6.16
CA GLN A 11 17.70 17.26 5.66
C GLN A 11 16.78 17.78 6.76
N LEU A 12 16.83 17.15 7.93
CA LEU A 12 16.06 17.54 9.10
C LEU A 12 16.38 18.95 9.56
N SER A 13 17.67 19.28 9.75
CA SER A 13 18.11 20.61 10.23
C SER A 13 17.85 21.73 9.22
N GLU A 14 17.73 21.45 7.93
CA GLU A 14 17.39 22.45 6.90
C GLU A 14 15.88 22.71 6.79
N ILE A 15 15.04 21.72 7.13
CA ILE A 15 13.59 21.81 7.02
C ILE A 15 12.95 22.36 8.30
N PHE A 16 13.43 21.92 9.48
CA PHE A 16 12.83 22.28 10.76
C PHE A 16 13.68 23.29 11.50
N ASP A 17 13.01 24.22 12.16
CA ASP A 17 13.64 25.28 12.97
C ASP A 17 14.08 24.73 14.32
N GLU A 18 13.25 23.84 14.90
CA GLU A 18 13.53 23.12 16.14
C GLU A 18 13.14 21.64 15.98
N LEU A 19 13.89 20.77 16.64
CA LEU A 19 13.64 19.33 16.70
C LEU A 19 13.90 18.81 18.10
N THR A 20 12.92 18.09 18.66
CA THR A 20 13.05 17.36 19.92
C THR A 20 12.76 15.88 19.63
N GLU A 21 13.74 15.02 19.91
CA GLU A 21 13.60 13.58 19.72
C GLU A 21 12.47 13.03 20.59
N LEU A 22 11.62 12.19 20.01
CA LEU A 22 10.59 11.47 20.74
C LEU A 22 11.15 10.14 21.25
N GLU A 23 10.87 9.86 22.51
CA GLU A 23 11.18 8.53 23.07
C GLU A 23 10.33 7.47 22.33
N THR A 24 11.03 6.50 21.77
CA THR A 24 10.41 5.34 21.12
C THR A 24 10.73 4.07 21.92
N SER A 25 9.78 3.16 22.00
CA SER A 25 9.95 1.88 22.72
C SER A 25 10.88 0.91 21.99
N SER A 26 11.24 1.19 20.74
CA SER A 26 12.10 0.35 19.91
C SER A 26 13.30 1.10 19.38
N LEU A 27 14.43 0.39 19.28
CA LEU A 27 15.68 0.88 18.67
C LEU A 27 15.68 0.51 17.18
N GLY A 28 14.97 1.28 16.36
CA GLY A 28 14.99 1.15 14.92
C GLY A 28 15.85 2.22 14.24
N ASP A 29 15.98 2.10 12.92
CA ASP A 29 16.85 2.97 12.10
C ASP A 29 16.16 4.30 11.69
N LEU A 30 14.96 4.61 12.21
CA LEU A 30 14.26 5.86 11.89
C LEU A 30 14.54 6.94 12.93
N SER A 31 14.53 8.17 12.46
CA SER A 31 14.56 9.36 13.30
C SER A 31 13.15 9.87 13.54
N VAL A 32 12.72 9.95 14.81
CA VAL A 32 11.35 10.36 15.18
C VAL A 32 11.42 11.57 16.09
N TYR A 33 10.77 12.68 15.68
CA TYR A 33 10.84 13.95 16.38
C TYR A 33 9.47 14.62 16.51
N GLN A 34 9.35 15.45 17.55
CA GLN A 34 8.52 16.64 17.49
C GLN A 34 9.35 17.74 16.83
N GLY A 35 8.84 18.36 15.79
CA GLY A 35 9.54 19.41 15.07
C GLY A 35 8.71 20.68 14.97
N GLU A 36 9.37 21.80 14.72
CA GLU A 36 8.73 23.07 14.38
C GLU A 36 9.25 23.60 13.05
N THR A 37 8.34 24.04 12.20
CA THR A 37 8.68 24.77 10.95
C THR A 37 7.59 25.78 10.63
N SER A 38 7.97 26.99 10.24
CA SER A 38 7.03 28.09 9.97
C SER A 38 6.05 28.35 11.13
N ASN A 39 6.49 28.28 12.36
CA ASN A 39 5.71 28.38 13.61
C ASN A 39 4.58 27.34 13.74
N VAL A 40 4.72 26.19 13.09
CA VAL A 40 3.77 25.08 13.19
C VAL A 40 4.49 23.86 13.75
N MET A 41 3.94 23.34 14.85
CA MET A 41 4.42 22.09 15.45
C MET A 41 3.94 20.89 14.63
N VAL A 42 4.80 19.90 14.46
CA VAL A 42 4.54 18.69 13.67
C VAL A 42 5.17 17.46 14.34
N ALA A 43 4.64 16.27 14.10
CA ALA A 43 5.38 15.03 14.30
C ALA A 43 6.19 14.71 13.04
N VAL A 44 7.43 14.27 13.20
CA VAL A 44 8.35 14.02 12.08
C VAL A 44 8.88 12.60 12.14
N VAL A 45 8.91 11.93 10.99
CA VAL A 45 9.58 10.64 10.80
C VAL A 45 10.54 10.75 9.62
N GLY A 46 11.81 10.55 9.87
CA GLY A 46 12.87 10.58 8.86
C GLY A 46 13.42 9.19 8.57
N PHE A 47 13.62 8.90 7.28
CA PHE A 47 14.14 7.62 6.78
C PHE A 47 15.56 7.82 6.27
N ASP A 48 16.52 7.12 6.87
CA ASP A 48 17.90 7.10 6.40
C ASP A 48 18.14 5.89 5.47
N PHE A 49 18.33 6.18 4.19
CA PHE A 49 18.60 5.12 3.20
C PHE A 49 19.92 4.40 3.44
N SER A 50 20.89 5.02 4.13
CA SER A 50 22.18 4.39 4.47
C SER A 50 22.01 3.27 5.50
N ALA A 51 20.96 3.35 6.32
CA ALA A 51 20.60 2.33 7.28
C ALA A 51 19.60 1.35 6.65
N SER A 52 20.01 0.13 6.41
CA SER A 52 19.15 -0.96 5.86
C SER A 52 18.32 -0.57 4.63
N GLY A 53 18.79 0.39 3.80
CA GLY A 53 18.06 0.93 2.65
C GLY A 53 16.82 1.72 3.04
N GLY A 54 16.75 2.27 4.26
CA GLY A 54 15.56 2.94 4.81
C GLY A 54 14.35 2.02 4.90
N SER A 55 14.56 0.70 4.95
CA SER A 55 13.46 -0.27 4.94
C SER A 55 12.77 -0.36 6.30
N VAL A 56 11.48 -0.71 6.27
CA VAL A 56 10.63 -0.82 7.45
C VAL A 56 10.58 -2.27 7.91
N GLY A 57 11.21 -2.57 9.03
CA GLY A 57 11.06 -3.79 9.81
C GLY A 57 10.16 -3.58 11.03
N PRO A 58 10.10 -4.52 11.99
CA PRO A 58 9.28 -4.42 13.18
C PRO A 58 9.58 -3.18 14.04
N CYS A 59 10.86 -2.88 14.24
CA CYS A 59 11.28 -1.75 15.05
C CYS A 59 10.89 -0.41 14.42
N GLU A 60 11.13 -0.26 13.12
CA GLU A 60 10.77 0.95 12.38
C GLU A 60 9.25 1.12 12.29
N ALA A 61 8.50 0.04 12.14
CA ALA A 61 7.04 0.10 12.16
C ALA A 61 6.52 0.61 13.52
N GLU A 62 7.12 0.19 14.63
CA GLU A 62 6.76 0.69 15.97
C GLU A 62 7.15 2.16 16.16
N GLN A 63 8.30 2.58 15.66
CA GLN A 63 8.70 4.00 15.66
C GLN A 63 7.69 4.87 14.89
N ILE A 64 7.22 4.40 13.70
CA ILE A 64 6.19 5.11 12.93
C ILE A 64 4.87 5.15 13.72
N ARG A 65 4.47 4.06 14.36
CA ARG A 65 3.26 3.99 15.19
C ARG A 65 3.31 4.97 16.36
N THR A 66 4.46 5.08 17.01
CA THR A 66 4.69 6.08 18.07
C THR A 66 4.48 7.51 17.53
N ALA A 67 5.01 7.82 16.35
CA ALA A 67 4.80 9.14 15.72
C ALA A 67 3.32 9.38 15.37
N ILE A 68 2.62 8.36 14.86
CA ILE A 68 1.18 8.45 14.55
C ILE A 68 0.37 8.71 15.82
N ALA A 69 0.63 7.95 16.89
CA ALA A 69 -0.06 8.10 18.16
C ALA A 69 0.18 9.51 18.76
N PHE A 70 1.42 9.96 18.76
CA PHE A 70 1.79 11.31 19.23
C PHE A 70 1.10 12.40 18.41
N ALA A 71 1.13 12.30 17.07
CA ALA A 71 0.49 13.27 16.19
C ALA A 71 -1.03 13.35 16.42
N ARG A 72 -1.67 12.21 16.64
CA ARG A 72 -3.12 12.14 16.96
C ARG A 72 -3.44 12.72 18.34
N GLU A 73 -2.69 12.34 19.37
CA GLU A 73 -2.87 12.85 20.74
C GLU A 73 -2.74 14.37 20.80
N LYS A 74 -1.70 14.91 20.16
CA LYS A 74 -1.42 16.34 20.16
C LYS A 74 -2.15 17.11 19.05
N THR A 75 -2.91 16.42 18.19
CA THR A 75 -3.60 17.02 17.03
C THR A 75 -2.63 17.74 16.09
N LEU A 76 -1.45 17.16 15.89
CA LEU A 76 -0.39 17.70 15.03
C LEU A 76 -0.43 17.06 13.64
N PRO A 77 0.02 17.78 12.60
CA PRO A 77 0.35 17.14 11.32
C PRO A 77 1.51 16.15 11.48
N LEU A 78 1.48 15.07 10.69
CA LEU A 78 2.58 14.11 10.57
C LEU A 78 3.34 14.40 9.27
N VAL A 79 4.66 14.56 9.37
CA VAL A 79 5.55 14.80 8.23
C VAL A 79 6.52 13.64 8.09
N PHE A 80 6.54 13.03 6.90
CA PHE A 80 7.53 12.03 6.54
C PHE A 80 8.62 12.65 5.65
N ILE A 81 9.90 12.37 5.95
CA ILE A 81 11.00 12.52 5.00
C ILE A 81 11.34 11.12 4.50
N LEU A 82 10.83 10.78 3.30
CA LEU A 82 10.91 9.44 2.74
C LEU A 82 12.16 9.27 1.88
N ASN A 83 12.99 8.29 2.26
CA ASN A 83 14.07 7.75 1.46
C ASN A 83 14.19 6.25 1.78
N THR A 84 13.36 5.41 1.12
CA THR A 84 13.11 4.05 1.58
C THR A 84 12.95 3.04 0.44
N GLY A 85 13.47 1.84 0.65
CA GLY A 85 13.26 0.67 -0.20
C GLY A 85 11.93 -0.07 0.05
N GLY A 86 11.19 0.29 1.11
CA GLY A 86 9.91 -0.34 1.46
C GLY A 86 9.99 -1.28 2.66
N VAL A 87 9.21 -2.36 2.65
CA VAL A 87 9.20 -3.36 3.74
C VAL A 87 10.50 -4.15 3.76
N ARG A 88 11.09 -4.36 4.94
CA ARG A 88 12.34 -5.11 5.11
C ARG A 88 12.13 -6.60 4.82
N VAL A 89 12.85 -7.09 3.81
CA VAL A 89 12.70 -8.47 3.32
C VAL A 89 13.38 -9.48 4.22
N THR A 90 14.50 -9.09 4.86
CA THR A 90 15.34 -9.99 5.67
C THR A 90 14.66 -10.54 6.91
N GLU A 91 13.65 -9.84 7.43
CA GLU A 91 12.88 -10.23 8.63
C GLU A 91 11.53 -10.90 8.27
N GLY A 92 11.26 -11.09 6.98
CA GLY A 92 10.18 -11.96 6.49
C GLY A 92 8.78 -11.60 7.02
N ALA A 93 8.15 -12.58 7.69
CA ALA A 93 6.78 -12.45 8.19
C ALA A 93 6.61 -11.39 9.27
N GLU A 94 7.63 -11.18 10.11
CA GLU A 94 7.59 -10.19 11.18
C GLU A 94 7.48 -8.78 10.62
N SER A 95 8.23 -8.48 9.54
CA SER A 95 8.11 -7.18 8.85
C SER A 95 6.73 -6.99 8.22
N LEU A 96 6.13 -8.04 7.67
CA LEU A 96 4.78 -7.98 7.10
C LEU A 96 3.73 -7.75 8.19
N ALA A 97 3.84 -8.45 9.31
CA ALA A 97 2.97 -8.29 10.48
C ALA A 97 3.02 -6.86 11.02
N ALA A 98 4.22 -6.36 11.24
CA ALA A 98 4.44 -5.02 11.76
C ALA A 98 3.96 -3.94 10.78
N PHE A 99 4.26 -4.09 9.48
CA PHE A 99 3.77 -3.17 8.45
C PHE A 99 2.24 -3.16 8.36
N ARG A 100 1.59 -4.33 8.44
CA ARG A 100 0.13 -4.47 8.47
C ARG A 100 -0.49 -3.58 9.56
N VAL A 101 0.02 -3.69 10.78
CA VAL A 101 -0.51 -2.95 11.94
C VAL A 101 -0.21 -1.46 11.81
N MET A 102 1.03 -1.09 11.51
CA MET A 102 1.46 0.29 11.33
C MET A 102 0.65 1.00 10.22
N TYR A 103 0.47 0.34 9.07
CA TYR A 103 -0.26 0.94 7.95
C TYR A 103 -1.77 1.08 8.24
N ARG A 104 -2.35 0.15 9.01
CA ARG A 104 -3.71 0.26 9.54
C ARG A 104 -3.84 1.50 10.43
N ASP A 105 -2.94 1.68 11.40
CA ASP A 105 -2.96 2.82 12.32
C ASP A 105 -2.86 4.14 11.57
N LEU A 106 -2.03 4.20 10.52
CA LEU A 106 -1.90 5.38 9.68
C LEU A 106 -3.18 5.68 8.89
N VAL A 107 -3.79 4.66 8.27
CA VAL A 107 -5.04 4.83 7.51
C VAL A 107 -6.19 5.21 8.44
N ASP A 108 -6.27 4.62 9.62
CA ASP A 108 -7.27 4.98 10.63
C ASP A 108 -7.07 6.41 11.12
N GLY A 109 -5.83 6.82 11.38
CA GLY A 109 -5.49 8.21 11.68
C GLY A 109 -5.96 9.17 10.57
N LYS A 110 -5.76 8.79 9.30
CA LYS A 110 -6.25 9.57 8.16
C LYS A 110 -7.77 9.69 8.15
N LEU A 111 -8.49 8.62 8.43
CA LEU A 111 -9.95 8.63 8.53
C LEU A 111 -10.44 9.51 9.71
N ASP A 112 -9.64 9.62 10.79
CA ASP A 112 -9.88 10.52 11.93
C ASP A 112 -9.47 11.98 11.65
N GLY A 113 -8.90 12.24 10.48
CA GLY A 113 -8.50 13.59 10.07
C GLY A 113 -7.04 13.95 10.31
N LEU A 114 -6.18 12.99 10.64
CA LEU A 114 -4.74 13.21 10.70
C LEU A 114 -4.23 13.77 9.36
N ARG A 115 -3.56 14.90 9.42
CA ARG A 115 -2.89 15.49 8.25
C ARG A 115 -1.54 14.82 8.07
N VAL A 116 -1.25 14.36 6.86
CA VAL A 116 0.02 13.71 6.53
C VAL A 116 0.63 14.35 5.31
N ILE A 117 1.87 14.79 5.41
CA ILE A 117 2.65 15.36 4.30
C ILE A 117 3.93 14.54 4.16
N SER A 118 4.27 14.15 2.94
CA SER A 118 5.51 13.45 2.65
C SER A 118 6.46 14.29 1.80
N LEU A 119 7.72 14.28 2.16
CA LEU A 119 8.84 14.82 1.37
C LEU A 119 9.65 13.64 0.87
N VAL A 120 9.80 13.48 -0.45
CA VAL A 120 10.58 12.39 -1.02
C VAL A 120 11.94 12.91 -1.44
N ALA A 121 12.99 12.47 -0.73
CA ALA A 121 14.37 12.89 -1.03
C ALA A 121 14.88 12.24 -2.33
N GLN A 122 14.92 10.90 -2.37
CA GLN A 122 15.37 10.15 -3.56
C GLN A 122 14.46 8.97 -3.86
N HIS A 123 14.43 7.98 -2.98
CA HIS A 123 13.78 6.70 -3.20
C HIS A 123 12.56 6.54 -2.31
N CYS A 124 11.47 6.07 -2.91
CA CYS A 124 10.24 5.78 -2.18
C CYS A 124 9.56 4.59 -2.85
N PHE A 125 10.03 3.39 -2.48
CA PHE A 125 9.62 2.14 -3.13
C PHE A 125 8.78 1.26 -2.21
N GLY A 126 8.05 0.31 -2.80
CA GLY A 126 7.28 -0.69 -2.07
C GLY A 126 6.32 -0.08 -1.04
N GLY A 127 6.38 -0.57 0.20
CA GLY A 127 5.58 -0.03 1.31
C GLY A 127 5.77 1.47 1.55
N GLY A 128 6.96 2.01 1.27
CA GLY A 128 7.20 3.46 1.33
C GLY A 128 6.32 4.24 0.35
N SER A 129 6.12 3.74 -0.87
CA SER A 129 5.21 4.37 -1.82
C SER A 129 3.74 4.32 -1.38
N MET A 130 3.35 3.36 -0.54
CA MET A 130 2.04 3.34 0.11
C MET A 130 1.92 4.44 1.19
N LEU A 131 3.00 4.72 1.94
CA LEU A 131 3.04 5.87 2.87
C LEU A 131 2.88 7.19 2.11
N ALA A 132 3.56 7.34 0.97
CA ALA A 132 3.36 8.50 0.09
C ALA A 132 1.93 8.58 -0.46
N ALA A 133 1.36 7.46 -0.89
CA ALA A 133 0.01 7.40 -1.47
C ALA A 133 -1.12 7.72 -0.47
N VAL A 134 -0.91 7.48 0.83
CA VAL A 134 -1.88 7.83 1.88
C VAL A 134 -1.76 9.28 2.34
N SER A 135 -0.64 9.95 2.05
CA SER A 135 -0.39 11.34 2.42
C SER A 135 -1.31 12.32 1.68
N ASP A 136 -1.65 13.44 2.30
CA ASP A 136 -2.46 14.48 1.66
C ASP A 136 -1.71 15.17 0.52
N ARG A 137 -0.40 15.40 0.72
CA ARG A 137 0.50 15.97 -0.29
C ARG A 137 1.85 15.27 -0.22
N VAL A 138 2.47 15.13 -1.37
CA VAL A 138 3.81 14.56 -1.53
C VAL A 138 4.68 15.53 -2.29
N LEU A 139 5.68 16.08 -1.64
CA LEU A 139 6.66 16.96 -2.28
C LEU A 139 7.73 16.10 -2.94
N VAL A 140 7.93 16.30 -4.22
CA VAL A 140 8.88 15.55 -5.05
C VAL A 140 9.75 16.50 -5.88
N SER A 141 10.97 16.07 -6.18
CA SER A 141 11.88 16.78 -7.07
C SER A 141 12.20 15.94 -8.30
N SER A 142 13.02 16.48 -9.20
CA SER A 142 13.55 15.74 -10.36
C SER A 142 14.39 14.50 -9.96
N CYS A 143 14.90 14.46 -8.73
CA CYS A 143 15.69 13.35 -8.20
C CYS A 143 14.83 12.29 -7.49
N SER A 144 13.58 12.61 -7.15
CA SER A 144 12.67 11.69 -6.47
C SER A 144 12.15 10.59 -7.40
N GLN A 145 12.03 9.37 -6.88
CA GLN A 145 11.38 8.24 -7.56
C GLN A 145 10.38 7.59 -6.61
N VAL A 146 9.14 7.40 -7.06
CA VAL A 146 8.06 6.83 -6.25
C VAL A 146 7.37 5.72 -7.03
N SER A 147 7.38 4.49 -6.51
CA SER A 147 6.69 3.34 -7.12
C SER A 147 6.55 2.16 -6.16
N MET A 148 5.61 1.27 -6.44
CA MET A 148 5.52 -0.02 -5.73
C MET A 148 6.69 -0.94 -6.11
N SER A 149 7.08 -0.93 -7.37
CA SER A 149 8.17 -1.75 -7.90
C SER A 149 9.36 -0.89 -8.29
N GLY A 150 10.55 -1.24 -7.83
CA GLY A 150 11.77 -0.54 -8.18
C GLY A 150 12.14 -0.73 -9.67
N PRO A 151 12.94 0.19 -10.26
CA PRO A 151 13.27 0.17 -11.70
C PRO A 151 13.89 -1.14 -12.18
N LYS A 152 14.72 -1.78 -11.35
CA LYS A 152 15.34 -3.08 -11.70
C LYS A 152 14.29 -4.18 -11.84
N LEU A 153 13.32 -4.22 -10.93
CA LEU A 153 12.26 -5.22 -10.95
C LEU A 153 11.33 -5.03 -12.16
N ILE A 154 10.91 -3.79 -12.43
CA ILE A 154 10.06 -3.45 -13.59
C ILE A 154 10.72 -3.95 -14.89
N ARG A 155 12.00 -3.64 -15.09
CA ARG A 155 12.71 -4.06 -16.30
C ARG A 155 12.87 -5.57 -16.43
N ALA A 156 13.18 -6.26 -15.32
CA ALA A 156 13.34 -7.71 -15.33
C ALA A 156 12.03 -8.43 -15.63
N MET A 157 10.93 -7.95 -15.10
CA MET A 157 9.61 -8.55 -15.36
C MET A 157 9.14 -8.31 -16.78
N SER A 158 9.46 -7.17 -17.38
CA SER A 158 9.18 -6.92 -18.81
C SER A 158 9.89 -7.89 -19.76
N LEU A 159 11.07 -8.38 -19.37
CA LEU A 159 11.79 -9.42 -20.15
C LEU A 159 11.09 -10.79 -20.13
N HIS A 160 10.35 -11.10 -19.06
CA HIS A 160 9.62 -12.36 -18.94
C HIS A 160 8.29 -12.37 -19.70
N GLU A 161 7.81 -11.20 -20.13
CA GLU A 161 6.56 -11.06 -20.88
C GLU A 161 6.78 -10.99 -22.40
N ASP A 162 7.97 -11.41 -22.90
CA ASP A 162 8.39 -11.32 -24.31
C ASP A 162 8.25 -9.91 -24.92
N GLN A 163 8.22 -8.88 -24.08
CA GLN A 163 8.16 -7.49 -24.47
C GLN A 163 9.58 -6.91 -24.53
N GLN A 164 9.79 -5.95 -25.39
CA GLN A 164 11.04 -5.18 -25.37
C GLN A 164 11.13 -4.42 -24.04
N PRO A 165 12.16 -4.67 -23.20
CA PRO A 165 12.24 -4.04 -21.90
C PRO A 165 12.38 -2.52 -22.06
N PRO A 166 11.66 -1.73 -21.25
CA PRO A 166 11.78 -0.28 -21.26
C PRO A 166 13.23 0.13 -20.90
N THR A 167 13.69 1.23 -21.44
CA THR A 167 15.00 1.76 -21.04
C THR A 167 14.98 2.23 -19.57
N TYR A 168 16.15 2.34 -18.96
CA TYR A 168 16.24 2.92 -17.61
C TYR A 168 15.72 4.35 -17.56
N GLU A 169 15.89 5.09 -18.65
CA GLU A 169 15.44 6.47 -18.76
C GLU A 169 13.93 6.57 -18.84
N ASP A 170 13.27 5.70 -19.61
CA ASP A 170 11.81 5.61 -19.68
C ASP A 170 11.21 5.31 -18.29
N VAL A 171 11.74 4.29 -17.63
CA VAL A 171 11.30 3.92 -16.27
C VAL A 171 11.55 5.07 -15.29
N ARG A 172 12.74 5.67 -15.30
CA ARG A 172 13.09 6.77 -14.41
C ARG A 172 12.23 8.00 -14.66
N SER A 173 11.94 8.34 -15.90
CA SER A 173 11.06 9.44 -16.26
C SER A 173 9.65 9.23 -15.73
N LEU A 174 9.13 8.01 -15.89
CA LEU A 174 7.79 7.65 -15.40
C LEU A 174 7.68 7.68 -13.88
N LEU A 175 8.64 7.06 -13.17
CA LEU A 175 8.64 6.96 -11.72
C LEU A 175 9.09 8.25 -11.03
N GLY A 176 9.69 9.16 -11.78
CA GLY A 176 10.24 10.42 -11.29
C GLY A 176 9.18 11.41 -10.82
N GLY A 177 9.60 12.40 -10.03
CA GLY A 177 8.71 13.42 -9.49
C GLY A 177 7.90 14.13 -10.57
N HIS A 178 8.51 14.41 -11.74
CA HIS A 178 7.80 15.03 -12.88
C HIS A 178 6.68 14.10 -13.39
N GLY A 179 7.00 12.83 -13.69
CA GLY A 179 6.00 11.87 -14.16
C GLY A 179 4.84 11.71 -13.18
N ARG A 180 5.14 11.64 -11.88
CA ARG A 180 4.13 11.51 -10.83
C ARG A 180 3.23 12.74 -10.70
N SER A 181 3.80 13.95 -10.78
CA SER A 181 3.04 15.21 -10.69
C SER A 181 2.10 15.45 -11.88
N LEU A 182 2.41 14.90 -13.05
CA LEU A 182 1.51 14.96 -14.22
C LEU A 182 0.28 14.05 -14.09
N ILE A 183 0.37 13.00 -13.26
CA ILE A 183 -0.66 11.98 -13.15
C ILE A 183 -1.56 12.21 -11.94
N SER A 184 -1.01 12.71 -10.84
CA SER A 184 -1.75 12.89 -9.59
C SER A 184 -1.44 14.22 -8.93
N ASP A 185 -2.48 15.00 -8.63
CA ASP A 185 -2.41 16.28 -7.91
C ASP A 185 -1.86 16.14 -6.48
N ARG A 186 -1.75 14.92 -5.98
CA ARG A 186 -1.11 14.59 -4.72
C ARG A 186 0.37 14.94 -4.74
N PHE A 187 1.03 14.67 -5.87
CA PHE A 187 2.45 14.89 -6.08
C PHE A 187 2.70 16.32 -6.59
N GLN A 188 3.44 17.08 -5.81
CA GLN A 188 3.80 18.45 -6.14
C GLN A 188 5.28 18.54 -6.45
N MET A 189 5.59 18.83 -7.70
CA MET A 189 6.95 19.03 -8.16
C MET A 189 7.53 20.34 -7.61
N ILE A 190 8.72 20.25 -7.02
CA ILE A 190 9.47 21.40 -6.51
C ILE A 190 10.94 21.31 -6.90
N ASP A 191 11.68 22.40 -6.76
CA ASP A 191 13.13 22.40 -6.92
C ASP A 191 13.80 21.49 -5.88
N ASP A 192 14.85 20.77 -6.29
CA ASP A 192 15.64 19.92 -5.39
C ASP A 192 16.58 20.75 -4.49
N ARG A 193 15.99 21.63 -3.71
CA ARG A 193 16.68 22.49 -2.75
C ARG A 193 15.98 22.43 -1.41
N ALA A 194 16.73 22.30 -0.33
CA ALA A 194 16.17 22.25 1.01
C ALA A 194 15.26 23.45 1.30
N LYS A 195 15.64 24.65 0.87
CA LYS A 195 14.82 25.85 1.00
C LYS A 195 13.46 25.73 0.31
N ALA A 196 13.40 25.14 -0.90
CA ALA A 196 12.13 24.96 -1.62
C ALA A 196 11.20 23.96 -0.90
N TYR A 197 11.76 22.88 -0.35
CA TYR A 197 11.01 21.93 0.49
C TYR A 197 10.47 22.61 1.75
N LYS A 198 11.31 23.37 2.48
CA LYS A 198 10.90 24.08 3.69
C LYS A 198 9.79 25.09 3.42
N GLU A 199 9.97 25.96 2.42
CA GLU A 199 8.99 26.97 2.06
C GLU A 199 7.64 26.34 1.65
N ARG A 200 7.68 25.26 0.83
CA ARG A 200 6.46 24.60 0.39
C ARG A 200 5.78 23.86 1.52
N LEU A 201 6.53 23.17 2.37
CA LEU A 201 6.00 22.52 3.58
C LEU A 201 5.31 23.55 4.48
N GLY A 202 5.97 24.67 4.77
CA GLY A 202 5.38 25.76 5.57
C GLY A 202 4.08 26.29 4.98
N GLN A 203 4.02 26.53 3.67
CA GLN A 203 2.77 26.92 3.00
C GLN A 203 1.66 25.87 3.18
N LEU A 204 1.99 24.58 3.01
CA LEU A 204 1.02 23.51 3.19
C LEU A 204 0.52 23.41 4.63
N LEU A 205 1.40 23.59 5.62
CA LEU A 205 1.04 23.51 7.04
C LEU A 205 0.11 24.66 7.46
N LEU A 206 0.30 25.84 6.89
CA LEU A 206 -0.53 27.02 7.16
C LEU A 206 -1.90 26.98 6.48
N LEU A 207 -2.09 26.15 5.45
CA LEU A 207 -3.42 25.96 4.88
C LEU A 207 -4.35 25.41 5.94
N SER A 208 -5.43 26.12 6.22
CA SER A 208 -6.48 25.64 7.13
C SER A 208 -7.01 24.27 6.66
N GLN A 209 -7.69 23.54 7.54
CA GLN A 209 -8.34 22.23 7.23
C GLN A 209 -9.51 22.40 6.22
N SER A 210 -9.33 23.23 5.20
CA SER A 210 -10.30 23.37 4.10
C SER A 210 -10.44 22.03 3.36
N SER A 211 -11.59 21.81 2.77
CA SER A 211 -11.90 20.64 1.92
C SER A 211 -10.84 20.38 0.85
N ASP A 212 -10.11 21.41 0.43
CA ASP A 212 -9.06 21.36 -0.60
C ASP A 212 -7.77 20.67 -0.13
N PHE A 213 -7.55 20.53 1.18
CA PHE A 213 -6.36 19.86 1.70
C PHE A 213 -6.51 18.34 1.79
N ARG A 214 -7.73 17.86 2.05
CA ARG A 214 -8.01 16.42 2.11
C ARG A 214 -8.31 15.90 0.71
N LEU A 215 -7.32 15.25 0.09
CA LEU A 215 -7.59 14.51 -1.14
C LEU A 215 -8.30 13.20 -0.79
N GLU A 216 -9.62 13.24 -0.81
CA GLU A 216 -10.39 12.00 -0.92
C GLU A 216 -9.98 11.29 -2.22
N PRO A 217 -9.94 9.93 -2.23
CA PRO A 217 -9.65 9.20 -3.44
C PRO A 217 -10.62 9.62 -4.53
N ASN A 218 -10.12 10.26 -5.57
CA ASN A 218 -10.93 10.63 -6.71
C ASN A 218 -11.12 9.41 -7.62
N PHE A 219 -12.16 8.62 -7.33
CA PHE A 219 -12.48 7.41 -8.08
C PHE A 219 -12.63 7.65 -9.59
N ALA A 220 -13.19 8.79 -10.00
CA ALA A 220 -13.30 9.12 -11.41
C ALA A 220 -11.93 9.39 -12.05
N ALA A 221 -11.00 9.99 -11.32
CA ALA A 221 -9.63 10.18 -11.78
C ALA A 221 -8.87 8.85 -11.85
N LEU A 222 -8.97 7.98 -10.84
CA LEU A 222 -8.38 6.64 -10.88
C LEU A 222 -8.91 5.85 -12.08
N ARG A 223 -10.22 5.81 -12.30
CA ARG A 223 -10.81 5.14 -13.45
C ARG A 223 -10.29 5.69 -14.79
N ARG A 224 -10.21 7.02 -14.94
CA ARG A 224 -9.70 7.66 -16.17
C ARG A 224 -8.24 7.32 -16.47
N ARG A 225 -7.42 7.07 -15.45
CA ARG A 225 -6.02 6.66 -15.66
C ARG A 225 -5.94 5.28 -16.27
N ILE A 226 -6.72 4.32 -15.78
CA ILE A 226 -6.81 2.96 -16.29
C ILE A 226 -7.30 2.97 -17.74
N THR A 227 -8.44 3.60 -18.04
CA THR A 227 -9.01 3.64 -19.39
C THR A 227 -8.12 4.31 -20.44
N LYS A 228 -7.12 5.08 -20.02
CA LYS A 228 -6.11 5.66 -20.93
C LYS A 228 -4.92 4.75 -21.17
N SER A 229 -4.66 3.80 -20.28
CA SER A 229 -3.48 2.93 -20.36
C SER A 229 -3.72 1.68 -21.20
N ASP A 230 -4.96 1.15 -21.26
CA ASP A 230 -5.23 -0.08 -22.02
C ASP A 230 -6.63 -0.07 -22.65
N GLY A 231 -6.67 -0.45 -23.93
CA GLY A 231 -7.89 -0.76 -24.65
C GLY A 231 -8.56 -2.09 -24.25
N MET A 232 -8.34 -2.59 -23.06
CA MET A 232 -8.88 -3.85 -22.57
C MET A 232 -10.02 -3.61 -21.57
N ASN A 233 -11.22 -3.43 -22.10
CA ASN A 233 -12.44 -3.67 -21.36
C ASN A 233 -12.66 -5.19 -21.29
N SER A 234 -12.21 -5.85 -20.25
CA SER A 234 -12.71 -7.18 -19.92
C SER A 234 -14.13 -7.04 -19.37
N ALA A 235 -15.12 -7.35 -20.20
CA ALA A 235 -16.49 -7.52 -19.72
C ALA A 235 -16.53 -8.73 -18.75
N PRO A 236 -17.35 -8.71 -17.70
CA PRO A 236 -17.51 -9.87 -16.83
C PRO A 236 -17.98 -11.06 -17.69
N VAL A 237 -17.21 -12.15 -17.63
CA VAL A 237 -17.62 -13.40 -18.28
C VAL A 237 -18.61 -14.08 -17.33
N ASN A 238 -19.85 -14.17 -17.75
CA ASN A 238 -20.89 -14.89 -17.02
C ASN A 238 -20.63 -16.38 -17.19
N THR A 239 -19.77 -16.96 -16.33
CA THR A 239 -19.44 -18.37 -16.36
C THR A 239 -20.07 -19.07 -15.15
N GLN A 240 -21.09 -19.88 -15.44
CA GLN A 240 -21.69 -20.81 -14.49
C GLN A 240 -20.75 -21.96 -14.07
N SER A 241 -19.50 -21.98 -14.53
CA SER A 241 -18.58 -23.07 -14.22
C SER A 241 -17.11 -22.69 -14.46
N VAL A 242 -16.52 -21.94 -13.55
CA VAL A 242 -15.07 -22.12 -13.34
C VAL A 242 -14.92 -22.56 -11.89
N ALA A 243 -14.87 -23.89 -11.70
CA ALA A 243 -14.50 -24.47 -10.43
C ALA A 243 -13.05 -24.07 -10.14
N HIS A 244 -12.84 -23.04 -9.33
CA HIS A 244 -11.60 -22.96 -8.57
C HIS A 244 -11.63 -24.17 -7.64
N PRO A 245 -10.56 -25.03 -7.58
CA PRO A 245 -10.56 -26.24 -6.75
C PRO A 245 -10.83 -25.96 -5.27
N LEU A 246 -10.77 -24.70 -4.83
CA LEU A 246 -11.02 -24.25 -3.47
C LEU A 246 -12.37 -23.55 -3.27
N VAL A 247 -13.07 -23.18 -4.35
CA VAL A 247 -14.39 -22.55 -4.28
C VAL A 247 -15.35 -23.35 -5.16
N ASP A 248 -15.83 -24.45 -4.64
CA ASP A 248 -17.01 -25.11 -5.20
C ASP A 248 -18.22 -24.23 -4.88
N ALA A 249 -18.61 -23.39 -5.83
CA ALA A 249 -19.72 -22.45 -5.66
C ALA A 249 -21.03 -23.17 -5.26
N SER A 250 -21.19 -24.44 -5.61
CA SER A 250 -22.33 -25.26 -5.22
C SER A 250 -22.31 -25.63 -3.72
N ARG A 251 -21.14 -25.76 -3.12
CA ARG A 251 -21.00 -26.01 -1.67
C ARG A 251 -21.18 -24.76 -0.82
N ILE A 252 -20.96 -23.58 -1.41
CA ILE A 252 -21.02 -22.31 -0.69
C ILE A 252 -22.42 -21.69 -0.76
N GLY A 253 -23.32 -22.24 -1.57
CA GLY A 253 -24.68 -21.68 -1.76
C GLY A 253 -24.67 -20.31 -2.44
N VAL A 254 -23.60 -19.96 -3.15
CA VAL A 254 -23.42 -18.68 -3.82
C VAL A 254 -24.21 -18.70 -5.13
N HIS A 255 -25.25 -17.89 -5.20
CA HIS A 255 -25.97 -17.55 -6.41
C HIS A 255 -25.49 -16.19 -6.92
N ASP A 256 -25.58 -15.91 -8.23
CA ASP A 256 -25.12 -14.65 -8.88
C ASP A 256 -23.62 -14.36 -8.73
N PHE A 257 -22.82 -15.34 -9.07
CA PHE A 257 -21.38 -15.23 -9.07
C PHE A 257 -20.87 -14.58 -10.36
N GLN A 258 -20.09 -13.52 -10.25
CA GLN A 258 -19.39 -12.88 -11.36
C GLN A 258 -17.90 -13.18 -11.26
N LEU A 259 -17.33 -13.85 -12.26
CA LEU A 259 -15.90 -14.08 -12.38
C LEU A 259 -15.40 -13.37 -13.65
N TRP A 260 -14.31 -12.64 -13.54
CA TRP A 260 -13.61 -12.00 -14.64
C TRP A 260 -12.39 -12.82 -15.06
N ASP A 261 -11.99 -12.74 -16.33
CA ASP A 261 -10.77 -13.39 -16.84
C ASP A 261 -9.51 -12.96 -16.09
N SER A 262 -9.53 -11.79 -15.47
CA SER A 262 -8.48 -11.27 -14.58
C SER A 262 -8.31 -12.04 -13.27
N GLY A 263 -9.21 -12.98 -12.94
CA GLY A 263 -9.24 -13.67 -11.65
C GLY A 263 -9.97 -12.91 -10.54
N LEU A 264 -10.52 -11.72 -10.82
CA LEU A 264 -11.42 -11.04 -9.90
C LEU A 264 -12.75 -11.80 -9.84
N PHE A 265 -13.29 -11.99 -8.66
CA PHE A 265 -14.67 -12.44 -8.49
C PHE A 265 -15.41 -11.61 -7.45
N SER A 266 -16.72 -11.50 -7.62
CA SER A 266 -17.61 -10.92 -6.63
C SER A 266 -18.95 -11.67 -6.61
N SER A 267 -19.55 -11.76 -5.44
CA SER A 267 -20.92 -12.21 -5.25
C SER A 267 -21.54 -11.44 -4.10
N ASN A 268 -22.71 -10.88 -4.35
CA ASN A 268 -23.56 -10.26 -3.31
C ASN A 268 -24.68 -11.20 -2.88
N ALA A 269 -24.62 -12.45 -3.26
CA ALA A 269 -25.78 -13.34 -3.37
C ALA A 269 -26.01 -14.28 -2.20
N LEU A 270 -25.36 -14.11 -1.11
CA LEU A 270 -25.91 -14.63 0.13
C LEU A 270 -27.02 -13.69 0.62
N CYS A 271 -28.00 -13.44 -0.26
CA CYS A 271 -29.03 -12.40 -0.15
C CYS A 271 -29.87 -12.43 1.13
N ASN A 272 -29.78 -13.47 1.95
CA ASN A 272 -30.49 -13.54 3.24
C ASN A 272 -29.56 -13.53 4.45
N SER A 273 -28.24 -13.60 4.26
CA SER A 273 -27.27 -13.73 5.37
C SER A 273 -26.50 -12.43 5.67
N GLY A 274 -26.60 -11.42 4.83
CA GLY A 274 -25.82 -10.17 5.01
C GLY A 274 -24.34 -10.29 4.69
N VAL A 275 -23.89 -11.35 3.99
CA VAL A 275 -22.48 -11.61 3.62
C VAL A 275 -22.22 -11.25 2.16
N GLY A 276 -21.18 -10.44 1.91
CA GLY A 276 -20.63 -10.18 0.60
C GLY A 276 -19.33 -10.96 0.40
N ILE A 277 -19.19 -11.64 -0.73
CA ILE A 277 -18.00 -12.44 -1.07
C ILE A 277 -17.27 -11.82 -2.25
N TYR A 278 -15.97 -11.58 -2.09
CA TYR A 278 -15.10 -10.98 -3.10
C TYR A 278 -13.78 -11.74 -3.15
N GLY A 279 -12.98 -11.52 -4.18
CA GLY A 279 -11.65 -12.08 -4.19
C GLY A 279 -10.83 -11.79 -5.43
N ILE A 280 -9.54 -12.10 -5.34
CA ILE A 280 -8.58 -12.11 -6.42
C ILE A 280 -7.94 -13.49 -6.39
N VAL A 281 -8.27 -14.34 -7.36
CA VAL A 281 -7.85 -15.75 -7.38
C VAL A 281 -7.32 -16.12 -8.75
N ASN A 282 -6.50 -17.18 -8.81
CA ASN A 282 -5.92 -17.70 -10.06
C ASN A 282 -5.10 -16.65 -10.85
N THR A 283 -4.60 -15.62 -10.19
CA THR A 283 -3.75 -14.63 -10.85
C THR A 283 -2.39 -14.55 -10.15
N ARG A 284 -1.33 -14.52 -10.96
CA ARG A 284 0.00 -14.33 -10.41
C ARG A 284 0.21 -12.92 -9.90
N PHE A 285 -0.31 -11.93 -10.63
CA PHE A 285 -0.14 -10.52 -10.30
C PHE A 285 -1.44 -9.76 -10.51
N ALA A 286 -1.84 -8.97 -9.51
CA ALA A 286 -2.95 -8.04 -9.63
C ALA A 286 -2.44 -6.69 -10.17
N ASN A 287 -2.99 -6.26 -11.30
CA ASN A 287 -2.76 -4.95 -11.87
C ASN A 287 -3.70 -3.89 -11.26
N ALA A 288 -3.56 -2.64 -11.68
CA ALA A 288 -4.37 -1.54 -11.17
C ALA A 288 -5.87 -1.70 -11.49
N ASP A 289 -6.21 -2.31 -12.64
CA ASP A 289 -7.60 -2.58 -13.04
C ASP A 289 -8.28 -3.52 -12.07
N ILE A 290 -7.64 -4.67 -11.77
CA ILE A 290 -8.14 -5.67 -10.82
C ILE A 290 -8.38 -5.03 -9.44
N ILE A 291 -7.42 -4.24 -8.96
CA ILE A 291 -7.55 -3.57 -7.66
C ILE A 291 -8.69 -2.55 -7.69
N PHE A 292 -8.82 -1.79 -8.77
CA PHE A 292 -9.88 -0.80 -8.91
C PHE A 292 -11.27 -1.44 -8.98
N ASP A 293 -11.40 -2.55 -9.70
CA ASP A 293 -12.65 -3.29 -9.82
C ASP A 293 -13.06 -3.91 -8.47
N LEU A 294 -12.09 -4.44 -7.72
CA LEU A 294 -12.32 -4.90 -6.35
C LEU A 294 -12.81 -3.74 -5.44
N ILE A 295 -12.17 -2.57 -5.52
CA ILE A 295 -12.61 -1.37 -4.78
C ILE A 295 -14.05 -1.02 -5.15
N ASN A 296 -14.39 -1.01 -6.44
CA ASN A 296 -15.74 -0.69 -6.90
C ASN A 296 -16.77 -1.71 -6.42
N ALA A 297 -16.46 -3.00 -6.50
CA ALA A 297 -17.34 -4.06 -6.01
C ALA A 297 -17.64 -3.90 -4.51
N ILE A 298 -16.61 -3.69 -3.68
CA ILE A 298 -16.74 -3.50 -2.24
C ILE A 298 -17.47 -2.18 -1.91
N LYS A 299 -17.13 -1.09 -2.59
CA LYS A 299 -17.75 0.22 -2.36
C LYS A 299 -19.24 0.19 -2.66
N ASN A 300 -19.63 -0.50 -3.73
CA ASN A 300 -21.02 -0.59 -4.19
C ASN A 300 -21.77 -1.80 -3.57
N SER A 301 -21.15 -2.49 -2.61
CA SER A 301 -21.87 -3.55 -1.89
C SER A 301 -23.17 -3.01 -1.28
N PRO A 302 -24.28 -3.76 -1.36
CA PRO A 302 -25.56 -3.36 -0.79
C PRO A 302 -25.46 -2.99 0.68
N SER A 303 -26.30 -2.06 1.14
CA SER A 303 -26.26 -1.55 2.51
C SER A 303 -26.63 -2.57 3.59
N TYR A 304 -27.28 -3.68 3.21
CA TYR A 304 -27.60 -4.77 4.13
C TYR A 304 -26.44 -5.72 4.39
N ILE A 305 -25.32 -5.60 3.65
CA ILE A 305 -24.11 -6.40 3.86
C ILE A 305 -23.43 -5.92 5.14
N SER A 306 -23.33 -6.83 6.11
CA SER A 306 -22.67 -6.60 7.41
C SER A 306 -21.35 -7.34 7.57
N ASP A 307 -21.06 -8.28 6.66
CA ASP A 307 -19.82 -9.08 6.66
C ASP A 307 -19.29 -9.18 5.22
N ILE A 308 -18.05 -8.80 5.02
CA ILE A 308 -17.35 -8.90 3.74
C ILE A 308 -16.21 -9.90 3.88
N LYS A 309 -16.24 -10.95 3.05
CA LYS A 309 -15.19 -11.97 2.96
C LYS A 309 -14.42 -11.79 1.67
N ILE A 310 -13.09 -11.73 1.76
CA ILE A 310 -12.21 -11.51 0.61
C ILE A 310 -11.22 -12.66 0.53
N PHE A 311 -11.31 -13.45 -0.53
CA PHE A 311 -10.44 -14.60 -0.77
C PHE A 311 -9.28 -14.21 -1.69
N ILE A 312 -8.06 -14.61 -1.33
CA ILE A 312 -6.84 -14.24 -2.04
C ILE A 312 -6.01 -15.46 -2.44
N ASP A 313 -5.78 -15.58 -3.74
CA ASP A 313 -4.72 -16.39 -4.34
C ASP A 313 -4.05 -15.57 -5.45
N CYS A 314 -3.16 -14.68 -5.01
CA CYS A 314 -2.47 -13.72 -5.88
C CYS A 314 -1.09 -13.42 -5.29
N SER A 315 -0.03 -13.82 -5.97
CA SER A 315 1.33 -13.73 -5.42
C SER A 315 1.77 -12.30 -5.09
N SER A 316 1.31 -11.29 -5.85
CA SER A 316 1.66 -9.88 -5.59
C SER A 316 0.86 -8.91 -6.48
N HIS A 317 1.11 -7.60 -6.29
CA HIS A 317 0.76 -6.58 -7.28
C HIS A 317 1.62 -6.73 -8.53
N SER A 318 1.11 -6.28 -9.67
CA SER A 318 1.84 -6.32 -10.94
C SER A 318 3.03 -5.33 -10.92
N PRO A 319 4.25 -5.79 -11.16
CA PRO A 319 5.42 -4.93 -11.31
C PRO A 319 5.55 -4.36 -12.73
N SER A 320 4.49 -4.38 -13.53
CA SER A 320 4.51 -3.88 -14.91
C SER A 320 4.63 -2.36 -14.97
N LEU A 321 5.21 -1.88 -16.08
CA LEU A 321 5.32 -0.45 -16.32
C LEU A 321 3.93 0.21 -16.42
N SER A 322 2.93 -0.49 -16.99
CA SER A 322 1.55 -0.01 -17.11
C SER A 322 0.90 0.23 -15.73
N SER A 323 1.05 -0.72 -14.80
CA SER A 323 0.56 -0.55 -13.42
C SER A 323 1.26 0.61 -12.68
N GLU A 324 2.56 0.76 -12.90
CA GLU A 324 3.30 1.89 -12.33
C GLU A 324 2.95 3.23 -13.02
N ALA A 325 2.63 3.22 -14.30
CA ALA A 325 2.22 4.42 -15.03
C ALA A 325 0.97 5.09 -14.44
N VAL A 326 0.10 4.30 -13.82
CA VAL A 326 -1.12 4.82 -13.15
C VAL A 326 -0.96 5.04 -11.65
N ILE A 327 0.25 4.86 -11.12
CA ILE A 327 0.59 4.96 -9.69
C ILE A 327 -0.11 3.86 -8.87
N MET A 328 0.34 2.61 -9.02
CA MET A 328 -0.21 1.42 -8.36
C MET A 328 -0.43 1.59 -6.86
N SER A 329 0.46 2.29 -6.16
CA SER A 329 0.34 2.56 -4.73
C SER A 329 -0.91 3.36 -4.34
N GLU A 330 -1.44 4.23 -5.20
CA GLU A 330 -2.69 4.94 -4.93
C GLU A 330 -3.91 4.02 -4.97
N TYR A 331 -3.91 3.00 -5.83
CA TYR A 331 -4.99 1.99 -5.87
C TYR A 331 -4.96 1.12 -4.62
N LEU A 332 -3.78 0.63 -4.23
CA LEU A 332 -3.60 -0.18 -3.02
C LEU A 332 -3.98 0.59 -1.76
N SER A 333 -3.54 1.83 -1.65
CA SER A 333 -3.89 2.73 -0.54
C SER A 333 -5.40 3.02 -0.49
N THR A 334 -6.03 3.21 -1.66
CA THR A 334 -7.47 3.41 -1.77
C THR A 334 -8.25 2.16 -1.37
N LEU A 335 -7.76 0.97 -1.71
CA LEU A 335 -8.36 -0.30 -1.28
C LEU A 335 -8.37 -0.41 0.24
N THR A 336 -7.21 -0.21 0.89
CA THR A 336 -7.12 -0.24 2.36
C THR A 336 -8.09 0.76 2.99
N ARG A 337 -8.14 1.97 2.47
CA ARG A 337 -9.03 3.03 2.95
C ARG A 337 -10.51 2.67 2.79
N CYS A 338 -10.89 2.07 1.67
CA CYS A 338 -12.25 1.59 1.41
C CYS A 338 -12.66 0.54 2.45
N LEU A 339 -11.80 -0.45 2.70
CA LEU A 339 -12.03 -1.51 3.68
C LEU A 339 -12.15 -0.94 5.10
N ARG A 340 -11.21 -0.08 5.53
CA ARG A 340 -11.26 0.55 6.85
C ARG A 340 -12.49 1.42 7.05
N LYS A 341 -12.94 2.12 6.00
CA LYS A 341 -14.18 2.89 6.05
C LYS A 341 -15.40 1.97 6.24
N LYS A 342 -15.50 0.87 5.46
CA LYS A 342 -16.58 -0.12 5.63
C LYS A 342 -16.57 -0.71 7.04
N TYR A 343 -15.40 -1.05 7.58
CA TYR A 343 -15.28 -1.54 8.95
C TYR A 343 -15.80 -0.53 9.98
N ARG A 344 -15.48 0.75 9.84
CA ARG A 344 -15.99 1.82 10.72
C ARG A 344 -17.49 2.04 10.57
N ASP A 345 -18.03 1.74 9.41
CA ASP A 345 -19.47 1.77 9.15
C ASP A 345 -20.19 0.52 9.71
N GLY A 346 -19.48 -0.35 10.45
CA GLY A 346 -20.02 -1.53 11.12
C GLY A 346 -20.00 -2.81 10.29
N VAL A 347 -19.27 -2.83 9.17
CA VAL A 347 -19.11 -4.02 8.32
C VAL A 347 -17.86 -4.79 8.71
N GLU A 348 -17.97 -6.05 9.10
CA GLU A 348 -16.81 -6.92 9.34
C GLU A 348 -16.07 -7.21 8.04
N ILE A 349 -14.73 -7.18 8.08
CA ILE A 349 -13.87 -7.40 6.92
C ILE A 349 -12.95 -8.59 7.21
N HIS A 350 -13.28 -9.74 6.67
CA HIS A 350 -12.49 -10.96 6.82
C HIS A 350 -11.73 -11.27 5.53
N VAL A 351 -10.43 -11.16 5.55
CA VAL A 351 -9.55 -11.56 4.44
C VAL A 351 -9.03 -12.97 4.68
N VAL A 352 -9.12 -13.82 3.67
CA VAL A 352 -8.71 -15.24 3.73
C VAL A 352 -7.70 -15.53 2.62
N ILE A 353 -6.49 -15.88 2.98
CA ILE A 353 -5.46 -16.28 2.03
C ILE A 353 -5.62 -17.76 1.77
N ILE A 354 -6.05 -18.12 0.55
CA ILE A 354 -6.35 -19.49 0.17
C ILE A 354 -5.26 -20.18 -0.65
N GLY A 355 -4.30 -19.41 -1.14
CA GLY A 355 -3.16 -19.89 -1.92
C GLY A 355 -1.93 -19.04 -1.65
N SER A 356 -1.61 -18.14 -2.55
CA SER A 356 -0.45 -17.24 -2.43
C SER A 356 -0.87 -15.81 -2.15
N ALA A 357 -0.11 -15.09 -1.32
CA ALA A 357 -0.27 -13.65 -1.14
C ALA A 357 1.09 -12.98 -0.93
N GLY A 358 1.21 -11.71 -1.37
CA GLY A 358 2.47 -10.99 -1.16
C GLY A 358 2.45 -9.54 -1.59
N GLY A 359 3.56 -8.87 -1.35
CA GLY A 359 3.81 -7.50 -1.77
C GLY A 359 2.71 -6.52 -1.37
N GLY A 360 2.43 -5.58 -2.27
CA GLY A 360 1.43 -4.53 -2.00
C GLY A 360 -0.01 -5.02 -1.85
N VAL A 361 -0.39 -6.14 -2.49
CA VAL A 361 -1.74 -6.72 -2.36
C VAL A 361 -1.94 -7.23 -0.93
N PHE A 362 -0.97 -8.01 -0.42
CA PHE A 362 -1.00 -8.44 0.98
C PHE A 362 -1.04 -7.24 1.93
N ALA A 363 -0.14 -6.26 1.75
CA ALA A 363 -0.06 -5.08 2.60
C ALA A 363 -1.40 -4.30 2.64
N ALA A 364 -2.03 -4.10 1.48
CA ALA A 364 -3.27 -3.35 1.40
C ALA A 364 -4.46 -4.07 2.04
N LEU A 365 -4.62 -5.35 1.73
CA LEU A 365 -5.75 -6.16 2.22
C LEU A 365 -5.61 -6.49 3.71
N SER A 366 -4.41 -6.88 4.16
CA SER A 366 -4.17 -7.21 5.55
C SER A 366 -4.34 -6.03 6.49
N ALA A 367 -3.89 -4.83 6.09
CA ALA A 367 -4.12 -3.60 6.86
C ALA A 367 -5.59 -3.17 6.86
N GLY A 368 -6.33 -3.48 5.78
CA GLY A 368 -7.77 -3.20 5.67
C GLY A 368 -8.67 -4.13 6.47
N ALA A 369 -8.22 -5.35 6.73
CA ALA A 369 -9.00 -6.41 7.36
C ALA A 369 -9.24 -6.16 8.86
N SER A 370 -10.41 -6.55 9.36
CA SER A 370 -10.65 -6.72 10.80
C SER A 370 -10.15 -8.10 11.29
N ARG A 371 -10.18 -9.10 10.39
CA ARG A 371 -9.63 -10.44 10.61
C ARG A 371 -8.91 -10.93 9.35
N LEU A 372 -7.76 -11.58 9.54
CA LEU A 372 -6.95 -12.16 8.47
C LEU A 372 -6.62 -13.61 8.77
N SER A 373 -7.12 -14.52 7.97
CA SER A 373 -6.86 -15.95 8.08
C SER A 373 -6.02 -16.46 6.91
N ALA A 374 -5.24 -17.49 7.14
CA ALA A 374 -4.58 -18.25 6.08
C ALA A 374 -5.10 -19.69 6.07
N LEU A 375 -5.37 -20.22 4.87
CA LEU A 375 -5.63 -21.64 4.71
C LEU A 375 -4.35 -22.43 5.01
N SER A 376 -4.49 -23.60 5.62
CA SER A 376 -3.37 -24.52 5.82
C SER A 376 -2.71 -24.83 4.47
N GLY A 377 -1.39 -24.55 4.36
CA GLY A 377 -0.66 -24.63 3.09
C GLY A 377 -0.61 -23.35 2.25
N ALA A 378 -1.30 -22.29 2.65
CA ALA A 378 -1.14 -20.98 2.02
C ALA A 378 0.26 -20.42 2.25
N SER A 379 0.74 -19.62 1.30
CA SER A 379 2.08 -19.03 1.34
C SER A 379 2.03 -17.50 1.27
N ILE A 380 2.82 -16.85 2.12
CA ILE A 380 2.93 -15.38 2.13
C ILE A 380 4.38 -14.98 1.92
N HIS A 381 4.60 -13.97 1.09
CA HIS A 381 5.95 -13.46 0.82
C HIS A 381 6.01 -11.94 0.90
N VAL A 382 7.12 -11.40 1.38
CA VAL A 382 7.40 -9.95 1.25
C VAL A 382 7.53 -9.60 -0.22
N LEU A 383 8.31 -10.41 -0.95
CA LEU A 383 8.51 -10.31 -2.40
C LEU A 383 8.45 -11.70 -3.04
N PRO A 384 7.89 -11.83 -4.25
CA PRO A 384 7.94 -13.09 -5.01
C PRO A 384 9.36 -13.54 -5.29
N ALA A 385 9.59 -14.86 -5.42
CA ALA A 385 10.90 -15.44 -5.71
C ALA A 385 11.59 -14.82 -6.94
N ALA A 386 10.85 -14.54 -7.99
CA ALA A 386 11.35 -13.88 -9.20
C ALA A 386 11.90 -12.46 -8.91
N ALA A 387 11.25 -11.72 -8.01
CA ALA A 387 11.71 -10.40 -7.59
C ALA A 387 13.00 -10.49 -6.76
N LEU A 388 13.09 -11.44 -5.84
CA LEU A 388 14.29 -11.69 -5.02
C LEU A 388 15.49 -12.06 -5.90
N SER A 389 15.28 -13.01 -6.84
CA SER A 389 16.32 -13.42 -7.80
C SER A 389 16.84 -12.24 -8.63
N THR A 390 15.94 -11.37 -9.09
CA THR A 390 16.30 -10.15 -9.85
C THR A 390 17.18 -9.18 -9.06
N MET A 391 16.98 -9.12 -7.75
CA MET A 391 17.76 -8.28 -6.86
C MET A 391 19.06 -8.94 -6.40
N GLY A 392 19.32 -10.19 -6.84
CA GLY A 392 20.50 -10.97 -6.43
C GLY A 392 20.40 -11.52 -5.00
N TRP A 393 19.18 -11.63 -4.46
CA TRP A 393 18.94 -12.16 -3.14
C TRP A 393 18.55 -13.64 -3.20
N SER A 394 19.04 -14.42 -2.23
CA SER A 394 18.66 -15.82 -2.12
C SER A 394 17.17 -15.93 -1.77
N TYR A 395 16.50 -16.88 -2.43
CA TYR A 395 15.13 -17.20 -2.10
C TYR A 395 15.10 -17.89 -0.74
N ASN A 396 14.41 -17.30 0.20
CA ASN A 396 14.02 -17.99 1.41
C ASN A 396 12.72 -18.76 1.12
N ALA A 397 12.62 -19.99 1.61
CA ALA A 397 11.40 -20.78 1.45
C ALA A 397 10.18 -19.96 1.88
N PRO A 398 9.02 -20.11 1.21
CA PRO A 398 7.80 -19.46 1.66
C PRO A 398 7.54 -19.86 3.12
N LEU A 399 7.10 -18.87 3.90
CA LEU A 399 6.76 -19.08 5.29
C LEU A 399 5.55 -20.00 5.36
N ASN A 400 5.62 -21.02 6.21
CA ASN A 400 4.49 -21.91 6.46
C ASN A 400 3.43 -21.22 7.33
N SER A 401 2.23 -21.77 7.34
CA SER A 401 1.10 -21.17 8.07
C SER A 401 1.35 -21.02 9.59
N SER A 402 2.15 -21.90 10.18
CA SER A 402 2.50 -21.81 11.61
C SER A 402 3.46 -20.63 11.89
N ASP A 403 4.44 -20.39 11.01
CA ASP A 403 5.34 -19.22 11.12
C ASP A 403 4.58 -17.90 10.94
N LEU A 404 3.59 -17.90 10.05
CA LEU A 404 2.74 -16.73 9.82
C LEU A 404 1.88 -16.38 11.03
N LEU A 405 1.33 -17.39 11.72
CA LEU A 405 0.59 -17.19 12.95
C LEU A 405 1.50 -16.69 14.08
N HIS A 406 2.67 -17.31 14.23
CA HIS A 406 3.63 -16.96 15.28
C HIS A 406 4.16 -15.52 15.16
N SER A 407 4.40 -15.08 13.95
CA SER A 407 4.83 -13.70 13.65
C SER A 407 3.72 -12.65 13.76
N GLY A 408 2.45 -13.06 13.85
CA GLY A 408 1.30 -12.16 13.80
C GLY A 408 0.97 -11.66 12.38
N ALA A 409 1.57 -12.25 11.34
CA ALA A 409 1.25 -11.90 9.95
C ALA A 409 -0.19 -12.29 9.58
N VAL A 410 -0.74 -13.32 10.23
CA VAL A 410 -2.17 -13.70 10.20
C VAL A 410 -2.71 -13.83 11.62
N ASP A 411 -4.03 -13.73 11.75
CA ASP A 411 -4.70 -13.84 13.05
C ASP A 411 -5.00 -15.30 13.39
N ASP A 412 -5.23 -16.14 12.37
CA ASP A 412 -5.47 -17.57 12.51
C ASP A 412 -5.13 -18.37 11.25
N VAL A 413 -5.04 -19.67 11.42
CA VAL A 413 -4.88 -20.66 10.34
C VAL A 413 -6.11 -21.56 10.34
N ILE A 414 -6.69 -21.75 9.16
CA ILE A 414 -7.88 -22.58 8.95
C ILE A 414 -7.54 -23.78 8.06
N ASP A 415 -8.16 -24.92 8.32
CA ASP A 415 -7.98 -26.13 7.49
C ASP A 415 -9.05 -26.26 6.41
N ASP A 416 -10.21 -25.63 6.58
CA ASP A 416 -11.33 -25.69 5.66
C ASP A 416 -11.99 -24.32 5.49
N ILE A 417 -12.11 -23.89 4.24
CA ILE A 417 -12.74 -22.63 3.86
C ILE A 417 -14.23 -22.58 4.25
N SER A 418 -14.90 -23.73 4.34
CA SER A 418 -16.32 -23.82 4.75
C SER A 418 -16.56 -23.24 6.14
N THR A 419 -15.55 -23.28 7.02
CA THR A 419 -15.63 -22.69 8.37
C THR A 419 -15.72 -21.16 8.37
N VAL A 420 -15.36 -20.53 7.26
CA VAL A 420 -15.39 -19.08 7.10
C VAL A 420 -16.70 -18.62 6.46
N ILE A 421 -17.26 -19.45 5.59
CA ILE A 421 -18.41 -19.06 4.79
C ILE A 421 -19.72 -19.30 5.56
N GLY A 422 -19.70 -20.21 6.54
CA GLY A 422 -20.79 -20.45 7.51
C GLY A 422 -21.87 -21.33 6.96
#